data_d2e9f6944bfcd16d3d2a1d6feb20a8f2
#
_entry.id   d2e9f6944bfcd16d3d2a1d6feb20a8f2
#
_cell.length_a   1.000
_cell.length_b   1.000
_cell.length_c   1.000
_cell.angle_alpha   90.00
_cell.angle_beta   90.00
_cell.angle_gamma   90.00
#
_symmetry.space_group_name_H-M   'P 1'
#
loop_
_entity.id
_entity.type
_entity.pdbx_description
1 polymer ?
#
loop_
_entity_poly.entity_id
_entity_poly.type
_entity_poly.pdbx_seq_one_letter_code
_entity_poly.pdbx_strand_id
1 'polypeptide(L)'
;MSGSKQNDVNGVACHACARHGCYCPGSMVDILEGEKQAVIDYSGSETMKTINMEQMRKFLAIYDIMCQYYKKRHLRFSNNPMITMPPDIKYEKAIGQFHVHGHKDSCFFRFSSSFIPGAGQVDGEVLETLWGALNQISWAARTTTLAHRAEILDDHTNDSNWKKLINIGEYE
;
A
#
# COMPACT_ATOMS: atom_id res chain seq x y z
N MET A 1 -4.45 1.13 -40.44
CA MET A 1 -4.09 2.06 -39.36
C MET A 1 -4.33 1.33 -38.05
N SER A 2 -3.30 0.74 -37.48
CA SER A 2 -3.34 0.03 -36.19
C SER A 2 -3.18 1.07 -35.10
N GLY A 3 -4.30 1.56 -34.55
CA GLY A 3 -4.26 2.33 -33.33
C GLY A 3 -3.80 1.41 -32.20
N SER A 4 -2.61 1.66 -31.65
CA SER A 4 -2.22 1.03 -30.40
C SER A 4 -3.30 1.40 -29.37
N LYS A 5 -4.07 0.42 -28.90
CA LYS A 5 -4.88 0.60 -27.69
C LYS A 5 -3.89 0.93 -26.59
N GLN A 6 -3.81 2.20 -26.25
CA GLN A 6 -3.12 2.65 -25.05
C GLN A 6 -3.84 1.96 -23.89
N ASN A 7 -3.14 1.19 -23.07
CA ASN A 7 -3.76 0.59 -21.91
C ASN A 7 -4.25 1.72 -21.01
N ASP A 8 -5.54 1.72 -20.72
CA ASP A 8 -6.17 2.74 -19.86
C ASP A 8 -5.60 2.72 -18.42
N VAL A 9 -4.94 1.62 -18.05
CA VAL A 9 -4.34 1.41 -16.71
C VAL A 9 -2.90 0.93 -16.84
N ASN A 10 -1.99 1.65 -16.19
CA ASN A 10 -0.54 1.35 -16.21
C ASN A 10 -0.10 0.42 -15.06
N GLY A 11 -0.87 0.34 -13.98
CA GLY A 11 -0.55 -0.47 -12.82
C GLY A 11 -1.62 -0.39 -11.74
N VAL A 12 -1.29 -0.90 -10.56
CA VAL A 12 -2.13 -0.80 -9.36
C VAL A 12 -1.29 -0.33 -8.17
N ALA A 13 -1.91 0.42 -7.27
CA ALA A 13 -1.39 0.70 -5.94
C ALA A 13 -2.31 0.05 -4.90
N CYS A 14 -1.75 -0.43 -3.80
CA CYS A 14 -2.55 -0.92 -2.67
C CYS A 14 -1.81 -0.76 -1.35
N HIS A 15 -2.54 -0.99 -0.26
CA HIS A 15 -1.98 -1.13 1.08
C HIS A 15 -2.17 -2.57 1.58
N ALA A 16 -1.21 -3.05 2.34
CA ALA A 16 -1.28 -4.35 3.00
C ALA A 16 -0.76 -4.24 4.44
N CYS A 17 -1.25 -5.14 5.28
CA CYS A 17 -0.75 -5.27 6.65
C CYS A 17 0.71 -5.73 6.61
N ALA A 18 1.63 -4.89 7.11
CA ALA A 18 3.06 -5.18 7.07
C ALA A 18 3.47 -6.41 7.91
N ARG A 19 2.62 -6.87 8.83
CA ARG A 19 2.89 -8.05 9.66
C ARG A 19 2.34 -9.33 9.04
N HIS A 20 1.10 -9.32 8.56
CA HIS A 20 0.40 -10.53 8.12
C HIS A 20 0.33 -10.64 6.58
N GLY A 21 0.70 -9.59 5.86
CA GLY A 21 0.63 -9.56 4.40
C GLY A 21 -0.79 -9.63 3.82
N CYS A 22 -1.82 -9.31 4.62
CA CYS A 22 -3.18 -9.21 4.12
C CYS A 22 -3.38 -7.88 3.40
N TYR A 23 -3.97 -7.91 2.20
CA TYR A 23 -4.40 -6.70 1.51
C TYR A 23 -5.46 -5.96 2.34
N CYS A 24 -5.32 -4.65 2.46
CA CYS A 24 -6.32 -3.82 3.13
C CYS A 24 -7.55 -3.65 2.23
N PRO A 25 -8.77 -3.91 2.73
CA PRO A 25 -9.98 -3.76 1.93
C PRO A 25 -10.12 -2.35 1.37
N GLY A 26 -10.59 -2.23 0.13
CA GLY A 26 -10.79 -0.95 -0.56
C GLY A 26 -9.52 -0.16 -0.91
N SER A 27 -8.34 -0.70 -0.62
CA SER A 27 -7.08 0.02 -0.84
C SER A 27 -6.51 -0.11 -2.26
N MET A 28 -7.00 -1.06 -3.06
CA MET A 28 -6.48 -1.28 -4.41
C MET A 28 -7.02 -0.22 -5.37
N VAL A 29 -6.11 0.49 -6.03
CA VAL A 29 -6.43 1.63 -6.90
C VAL A 29 -5.64 1.51 -8.20
N ASP A 30 -6.31 1.72 -9.33
CA ASP A 30 -5.66 1.75 -10.64
C ASP A 30 -4.78 2.99 -10.82
N ILE A 31 -3.60 2.78 -11.38
CA ILE A 31 -2.66 3.83 -11.75
C ILE A 31 -2.81 4.12 -13.25
N LEU A 32 -3.32 5.30 -13.60
CA LEU A 32 -3.56 5.70 -14.99
C LEU A 32 -2.31 6.33 -15.64
N GLU A 33 -1.59 7.18 -14.92
CA GLU A 33 -0.49 7.98 -15.47
C GLU A 33 0.75 7.97 -14.54
N GLY A 34 1.29 6.81 -14.25
CA GLY A 34 2.41 6.68 -13.32
C GLY A 34 2.00 6.85 -11.85
N GLU A 35 2.89 6.50 -10.94
CA GLU A 35 2.64 6.51 -9.51
C GLU A 35 2.66 7.95 -8.96
N LYS A 36 1.50 8.54 -8.81
CA LYS A 36 1.32 9.86 -8.19
C LYS A 36 1.06 9.72 -6.70
N GLN A 37 1.64 10.61 -5.89
CA GLN A 37 1.42 10.62 -4.43
C GLN A 37 -0.07 10.71 -4.06
N ALA A 38 -0.90 11.34 -4.89
CA ALA A 38 -2.34 11.42 -4.70
C ALA A 38 -3.04 10.05 -4.76
N VAL A 39 -2.56 9.12 -5.59
CA VAL A 39 -3.06 7.74 -5.66
C VAL A 39 -2.77 7.00 -4.34
N ILE A 40 -1.56 7.16 -3.82
CA ILE A 40 -1.15 6.58 -2.53
C ILE A 40 -1.93 7.22 -1.37
N ASP A 41 -2.16 8.53 -1.41
CA ASP A 41 -2.99 9.23 -0.41
C ASP A 41 -4.43 8.69 -0.41
N TYR A 42 -5.02 8.48 -1.59
CA TYR A 42 -6.37 7.94 -1.72
C TYR A 42 -6.43 6.49 -1.22
N SER A 43 -5.57 5.63 -1.71
CA SER A 43 -5.46 4.24 -1.24
C SER A 43 -5.28 4.15 0.28
N GLY A 44 -4.43 4.99 0.86
CA GLY A 44 -4.23 5.07 2.31
C GLY A 44 -5.45 5.58 3.07
N SER A 45 -6.19 6.54 2.51
CA SER A 45 -7.45 7.02 3.09
C SER A 45 -8.52 5.91 3.11
N GLU A 46 -8.68 5.16 2.02
CA GLU A 46 -9.62 4.03 1.98
C GLU A 46 -9.21 2.93 2.98
N THR A 47 -7.93 2.61 3.07
CA THR A 47 -7.42 1.70 4.11
C THR A 47 -7.85 2.14 5.50
N MET A 48 -7.68 3.41 5.83
CA MET A 48 -8.01 3.94 7.17
C MET A 48 -9.51 3.94 7.48
N LYS A 49 -10.38 3.94 6.46
CA LYS A 49 -11.84 3.81 6.63
C LYS A 49 -12.28 2.37 6.94
N THR A 50 -11.54 1.39 6.45
CA THR A 50 -11.93 -0.03 6.52
C THR A 50 -11.33 -0.80 7.69
N ILE A 51 -10.24 -0.28 8.26
CA ILE A 51 -9.63 -0.84 9.48
C ILE A 51 -10.18 -0.12 10.71
N ASN A 52 -10.29 -0.84 11.85
CA ASN A 52 -10.81 -0.25 13.08
C ASN A 52 -9.79 0.71 13.72
N MET A 53 -9.70 1.94 13.16
CA MET A 53 -8.77 2.96 13.60
C MET A 53 -9.07 3.51 15.02
N GLU A 54 -10.30 3.40 15.49
CA GLU A 54 -10.70 3.89 16.82
C GLU A 54 -9.98 3.16 17.97
N GLN A 55 -9.57 1.92 17.73
CA GLN A 55 -8.80 1.12 18.69
C GLN A 55 -7.29 1.33 18.57
N MET A 56 -6.82 2.06 17.57
CA MET A 56 -5.41 2.24 17.29
C MET A 56 -4.90 3.54 17.87
N ARG A 57 -3.79 3.48 18.61
CA ARG A 57 -3.07 4.68 19.10
C ARG A 57 -1.99 5.15 18.15
N LYS A 58 -1.46 4.24 17.34
CA LYS A 58 -0.37 4.49 16.39
C LYS A 58 -0.64 3.77 15.08
N PHE A 59 -0.28 4.43 13.99
CA PHE A 59 -0.30 3.87 12.65
C PHE A 59 1.10 3.99 12.04
N LEU A 60 1.74 2.86 11.76
CA LEU A 60 3.02 2.82 11.06
C LEU A 60 2.78 2.65 9.57
N ALA A 61 3.11 3.66 8.79
CA ALA A 61 3.13 3.58 7.33
C ALA A 61 4.55 3.34 6.82
N ILE A 62 4.69 2.33 6.00
CA ILE A 62 5.96 1.98 5.36
C ILE A 62 5.80 2.20 3.86
N TYR A 63 6.71 2.95 3.25
CA TYR A 63 6.69 3.25 1.83
C TYR A 63 8.10 3.61 1.34
N ASP A 64 8.49 3.11 0.18
CA ASP A 64 9.87 3.21 -0.30
C ASP A 64 10.39 4.64 -0.36
N ILE A 65 9.57 5.56 -0.85
CA ILE A 65 9.94 6.99 -0.93
C ILE A 65 9.34 7.83 0.21
N MET A 66 9.11 7.24 1.40
CA MET A 66 8.50 7.92 2.54
C MET A 66 9.18 9.26 2.87
N CYS A 67 10.48 9.34 2.74
CA CYS A 67 11.26 10.56 2.99
C CYS A 67 10.87 11.75 2.08
N GLN A 68 10.32 11.47 0.89
CA GLN A 68 9.78 12.46 -0.04
C GLN A 68 8.27 12.63 0.12
N TYR A 69 7.55 11.51 0.18
CA TYR A 69 6.09 11.44 0.27
C TYR A 69 5.55 12.24 1.47
N TYR A 70 6.17 12.06 2.63
CA TYR A 70 5.69 12.66 3.88
C TYR A 70 5.79 14.20 3.92
N LYS A 71 6.74 14.81 3.21
CA LYS A 71 7.02 16.26 3.30
C LYS A 71 5.79 17.15 3.12
N LYS A 72 4.91 16.83 2.17
CA LYS A 72 3.71 17.61 1.86
C LYS A 72 2.41 16.85 2.10
N ARG A 73 2.47 15.70 2.78
CA ARG A 73 1.30 14.86 3.02
C ARG A 73 0.18 15.63 3.74
N HIS A 74 0.50 16.36 4.80
CA HIS A 74 -0.48 17.13 5.55
C HIS A 74 -1.21 18.17 4.68
N LEU A 75 -0.51 18.85 3.77
CA LEU A 75 -1.12 19.79 2.82
C LEU A 75 -2.03 19.07 1.82
N ARG A 76 -1.64 17.92 1.32
CA ARG A 76 -2.47 17.15 0.39
C ARG A 76 -3.77 16.70 1.06
N PHE A 77 -3.70 16.22 2.30
CA PHE A 77 -4.89 15.80 3.04
C PHE A 77 -5.78 17.00 3.45
N SER A 78 -5.22 18.11 3.89
CA SER A 78 -6.02 19.29 4.24
C SER A 78 -6.69 19.97 3.05
N ASN A 79 -6.08 19.89 1.86
CA ASN A 79 -6.58 20.55 0.66
C ASN A 79 -7.49 19.66 -0.20
N ASN A 80 -7.70 18.39 0.17
CA ASN A 80 -8.51 17.46 -0.60
C ASN A 80 -9.63 16.85 0.26
N PRO A 81 -10.89 17.24 0.04
CA PRO A 81 -12.02 16.73 0.82
C PRO A 81 -12.36 15.25 0.56
N MET A 82 -11.80 14.64 -0.50
CA MET A 82 -12.04 13.24 -0.85
C MET A 82 -11.25 12.25 0.00
N ILE A 83 -10.21 12.72 0.69
CA ILE A 83 -9.35 11.89 1.51
C ILE A 83 -9.39 12.33 2.96
N THR A 84 -9.40 11.37 3.86
CA THR A 84 -9.49 11.64 5.30
C THR A 84 -8.39 10.90 6.07
N MET A 85 -8.00 11.47 7.21
CA MET A 85 -7.12 10.84 8.17
C MET A 85 -7.71 11.02 9.57
N PRO A 86 -7.75 9.97 10.38
CA PRO A 86 -8.17 10.10 11.77
C PRO A 86 -7.30 11.11 12.52
N PRO A 87 -7.90 12.09 13.25
CA PRO A 87 -7.15 13.21 13.84
C PRO A 87 -6.24 12.78 14.99
N ASP A 88 -6.62 11.75 15.75
CA ASP A 88 -5.99 11.43 17.05
C ASP A 88 -4.96 10.29 16.95
N ILE A 89 -4.60 9.87 15.73
CA ILE A 89 -3.64 8.79 15.54
C ILE A 89 -2.24 9.31 15.35
N LYS A 90 -1.32 8.80 16.16
CA LYS A 90 0.10 9.05 15.97
C LYS A 90 0.59 8.33 14.71
N TYR A 91 0.89 9.10 13.66
CA TYR A 91 1.38 8.60 12.39
C TYR A 91 2.91 8.46 12.41
N GLU A 92 3.39 7.23 12.44
CA GLU A 92 4.80 6.89 12.31
C GLU A 92 5.14 6.56 10.84
N LYS A 93 6.38 6.77 10.47
CA LYS A 93 6.86 6.77 9.08
C LYS A 93 8.08 5.90 8.96
N ALA A 94 8.03 4.91 8.05
CA ALA A 94 9.19 4.09 7.76
C ALA A 94 9.42 3.91 6.25
N ILE A 95 10.61 3.48 5.91
CA ILE A 95 11.01 2.92 4.63
C ILE A 95 11.35 1.46 4.90
N GLY A 96 11.01 0.56 3.97
CA GLY A 96 11.34 -0.86 4.03
C GLY A 96 12.85 -1.08 4.24
N GLN A 97 13.21 -2.12 4.97
CA GLN A 97 14.61 -2.33 5.39
C GLN A 97 15.55 -2.50 4.21
N PHE A 98 15.11 -3.18 3.16
CA PHE A 98 15.90 -3.32 1.94
C PHE A 98 16.06 -1.98 1.22
N HIS A 99 14.96 -1.24 1.05
CA HIS A 99 14.92 0.03 0.32
C HIS A 99 15.70 1.15 1.01
N VAL A 100 15.69 1.21 2.34
CA VAL A 100 16.34 2.31 3.08
C VAL A 100 17.84 2.40 2.83
N HIS A 101 18.49 1.29 2.52
CA HIS A 101 19.93 1.26 2.19
C HIS A 101 20.26 1.90 0.83
N GLY A 102 19.29 2.02 -0.06
CA GLY A 102 19.42 2.77 -1.32
C GLY A 102 19.25 4.28 -1.17
N HIS A 103 18.89 4.76 0.03
CA HIS A 103 18.70 6.16 0.33
C HIS A 103 19.97 6.81 0.91
N LYS A 104 19.91 8.15 1.15
CA LYS A 104 20.97 8.86 1.87
C LYS A 104 21.06 8.34 3.31
N ASP A 105 22.26 8.32 3.89
CA ASP A 105 22.51 7.87 5.27
C ASP A 105 21.56 8.50 6.30
N SER A 106 21.23 9.78 6.12
CA SER A 106 20.28 10.47 6.99
C SER A 106 18.85 9.88 6.95
N CYS A 107 18.46 9.18 5.89
CA CYS A 107 17.18 8.50 5.79
C CYS A 107 17.18 7.21 6.63
N PHE A 108 18.29 6.49 6.68
CA PHE A 108 18.43 5.28 7.49
C PHE A 108 18.09 5.55 8.96
N PHE A 109 18.70 6.55 9.58
CA PHE A 109 18.43 6.90 10.98
C PHE A 109 17.03 7.47 11.24
N ARG A 110 16.39 8.06 10.23
CA ARG A 110 15.10 8.74 10.38
C ARG A 110 13.90 7.89 10.01
N PHE A 111 14.08 6.89 9.17
CA PHE A 111 12.97 6.14 8.55
C PHE A 111 13.13 4.62 8.60
N SER A 112 14.25 4.07 9.11
CA SER A 112 14.34 2.63 9.32
C SER A 112 13.37 2.21 10.43
N SER A 113 12.60 1.14 10.19
CA SER A 113 11.67 0.56 11.17
C SER A 113 12.38 0.13 12.45
N SER A 114 13.66 -0.22 12.39
CA SER A 114 14.48 -0.63 13.53
C SER A 114 14.63 0.45 14.61
N PHE A 115 14.47 1.73 14.26
CA PHE A 115 14.56 2.85 15.20
C PHE A 115 13.21 3.40 15.65
N ILE A 116 12.10 2.80 15.21
CA ILE A 116 10.75 3.27 15.57
C ILE A 116 10.23 2.49 16.77
N PRO A 117 10.04 3.13 17.95
CA PRO A 117 9.54 2.44 19.12
C PRO A 117 8.17 1.80 18.90
N GLY A 118 8.09 0.49 19.09
CA GLY A 118 6.88 -0.30 18.92
C GLY A 118 6.62 -0.81 17.50
N ALA A 119 7.53 -0.59 16.54
CA ALA A 119 7.44 -1.18 15.21
C ALA A 119 7.64 -2.70 15.24
N GLY A 120 8.45 -3.20 16.18
CA GLY A 120 8.87 -4.61 16.20
C GLY A 120 9.83 -4.95 15.06
N GLN A 121 9.96 -6.21 14.77
CA GLN A 121 10.77 -6.70 13.65
C GLN A 121 9.92 -6.73 12.36
N VAL A 122 9.71 -5.58 11.75
CA VAL A 122 9.00 -5.44 10.48
C VAL A 122 9.99 -5.01 9.40
N ASP A 123 10.17 -5.85 8.38
CA ASP A 123 11.06 -5.55 7.25
C ASP A 123 10.44 -4.51 6.29
N GLY A 124 9.12 -4.51 6.16
CA GLY A 124 8.39 -3.59 5.29
C GLY A 124 8.37 -3.98 3.82
N GLU A 125 8.73 -5.23 3.49
CA GLU A 125 8.86 -5.74 2.11
C GLU A 125 7.69 -6.68 1.72
N VAL A 126 6.64 -6.69 2.52
CA VAL A 126 5.46 -7.55 2.31
C VAL A 126 4.85 -7.37 0.91
N LEU A 127 4.78 -6.14 0.42
CA LEU A 127 4.19 -5.85 -0.90
C LEU A 127 4.97 -6.49 -2.05
N GLU A 128 6.29 -6.59 -1.96
CA GLU A 128 7.12 -7.26 -2.96
C GLU A 128 6.71 -8.74 -3.12
N THR A 129 6.47 -9.42 -2.01
CA THR A 129 5.97 -10.80 -2.01
C THR A 129 4.57 -10.90 -2.62
N LEU A 130 3.68 -9.96 -2.30
CA LEU A 130 2.32 -9.92 -2.84
C LEU A 130 2.30 -9.62 -4.34
N TRP A 131 3.19 -8.74 -4.82
CA TRP A 131 3.35 -8.44 -6.24
C TRP A 131 3.80 -9.67 -7.04
N GLY A 132 4.63 -10.52 -6.47
CA GLY A 132 5.05 -11.78 -7.11
C GLY A 132 3.87 -12.66 -7.50
N ALA A 133 2.90 -12.82 -6.60
CA ALA A 133 1.67 -13.58 -6.85
C ALA A 133 0.71 -12.83 -7.80
N LEU A 134 0.51 -11.53 -7.61
CA LEU A 134 -0.37 -10.69 -8.43
C LEU A 134 0.10 -10.63 -9.90
N ASN A 135 1.40 -10.65 -10.13
CA ASN A 135 1.97 -10.62 -11.48
C ASN A 135 1.57 -11.84 -12.32
N GLN A 136 1.22 -12.98 -11.71
CA GLN A 136 0.77 -14.18 -12.42
C GLN A 136 -0.57 -13.95 -13.15
N ILE A 137 -1.44 -13.11 -12.60
CA ILE A 137 -2.74 -12.75 -13.20
C ILE A 137 -2.69 -11.46 -14.03
N SER A 138 -1.55 -10.79 -14.08
CA SER A 138 -1.41 -9.47 -14.70
C SER A 138 -1.83 -9.45 -16.18
N TRP A 139 -1.55 -10.52 -16.92
CA TRP A 139 -1.95 -10.62 -18.32
C TRP A 139 -3.46 -10.69 -18.50
N ALA A 140 -4.14 -11.52 -17.72
CA ALA A 140 -5.61 -11.61 -17.72
C ALA A 140 -6.23 -10.24 -17.37
N ALA A 141 -5.73 -9.61 -16.30
CA ALA A 141 -6.22 -8.30 -15.87
C ALA A 141 -5.99 -7.16 -16.89
N ARG A 142 -4.97 -7.26 -17.76
CA ARG A 142 -4.69 -6.24 -18.79
C ARG A 142 -5.56 -6.34 -20.03
N THR A 143 -6.08 -7.53 -20.33
CA THR A 143 -6.77 -7.82 -21.60
C THR A 143 -8.29 -7.75 -21.49
N THR A 144 -8.81 -7.44 -20.30
CA THR A 144 -10.22 -7.38 -19.99
C THR A 144 -10.75 -5.95 -19.90
N THR A 145 -12.07 -5.80 -19.77
CA THR A 145 -12.71 -4.51 -19.45
C THR A 145 -12.35 -4.06 -18.03
N LEU A 146 -12.45 -2.77 -17.74
CA LEU A 146 -12.17 -2.23 -16.40
C LEU A 146 -13.01 -2.91 -15.30
N ALA A 147 -14.29 -3.19 -15.58
CA ALA A 147 -15.17 -3.88 -14.63
C ALA A 147 -14.68 -5.30 -14.34
N HIS A 148 -14.38 -6.09 -15.38
CA HIS A 148 -13.89 -7.46 -15.19
C HIS A 148 -12.47 -7.49 -14.60
N ARG A 149 -11.64 -6.48 -14.91
CA ARG A 149 -10.35 -6.29 -14.25
C ARG A 149 -10.51 -6.12 -12.74
N ALA A 150 -11.46 -5.29 -12.30
CA ALA A 150 -11.74 -5.09 -10.88
C ALA A 150 -12.16 -6.41 -10.20
N GLU A 151 -13.04 -7.20 -10.82
CA GLU A 151 -13.45 -8.52 -10.34
C GLU A 151 -12.24 -9.47 -10.19
N ILE A 152 -11.37 -9.57 -11.20
CA ILE A 152 -10.17 -10.41 -11.16
C ILE A 152 -9.25 -10.00 -9.99
N LEU A 153 -9.06 -8.70 -9.77
CA LEU A 153 -8.22 -8.19 -8.69
C LEU A 153 -8.86 -8.46 -7.31
N ASP A 154 -10.17 -8.26 -7.19
CA ASP A 154 -10.90 -8.53 -5.95
C ASP A 154 -10.88 -10.01 -5.59
N ASP A 155 -11.13 -10.90 -6.54
CA ASP A 155 -11.06 -12.35 -6.32
C ASP A 155 -9.66 -12.78 -5.89
N HIS A 156 -8.62 -12.26 -6.53
CA HIS A 156 -7.24 -12.58 -6.17
C HIS A 156 -6.88 -12.09 -4.76
N THR A 157 -7.24 -10.87 -4.40
CA THR A 157 -6.94 -10.31 -3.07
C THR A 157 -7.73 -11.02 -1.97
N ASN A 158 -8.98 -11.38 -2.24
CA ASN A 158 -9.82 -12.15 -1.32
C ASN A 158 -9.26 -13.56 -1.09
N ASP A 159 -8.89 -14.28 -2.14
CA ASP A 159 -8.24 -15.61 -2.04
C ASP A 159 -6.92 -15.52 -1.27
N SER A 160 -6.09 -14.53 -1.58
CA SER A 160 -4.84 -14.27 -0.87
C SER A 160 -5.06 -14.02 0.62
N ASN A 161 -6.00 -13.16 0.97
CA ASN A 161 -6.35 -12.84 2.36
C ASN A 161 -6.92 -14.05 3.09
N TRP A 162 -7.79 -14.82 2.42
CA TRP A 162 -8.36 -16.04 2.98
C TRP A 162 -7.28 -17.07 3.32
N LYS A 163 -6.35 -17.33 2.41
CA LYS A 163 -5.21 -18.24 2.64
C LYS A 163 -4.36 -17.82 3.83
N LYS A 164 -4.15 -16.52 4.01
CA LYS A 164 -3.40 -15.98 5.16
C LYS A 164 -4.20 -16.10 6.46
N LEU A 165 -5.51 -15.87 6.41
CA LEU A 165 -6.37 -15.97 7.58
C LEU A 165 -6.42 -17.38 8.15
N ILE A 166 -6.58 -18.41 7.30
CA ILE A 166 -6.64 -19.81 7.77
C ILE A 166 -5.28 -20.31 8.31
N ASN A 167 -4.18 -19.71 7.89
CA ASN A 167 -2.82 -20.08 8.31
C ASN A 167 -2.25 -19.10 9.35
N ILE A 168 -3.02 -18.18 9.89
CA ILE A 168 -2.52 -17.11 10.76
C ILE A 168 -1.88 -17.65 12.05
N GLY A 169 -2.34 -18.80 12.55
CA GLY A 169 -1.77 -19.47 13.72
C GLY A 169 -0.46 -20.22 13.47
N GLU A 170 0.00 -20.32 12.22
CA GLU A 170 1.27 -20.95 11.88
C GLU A 170 2.46 -19.95 11.90
N TYR A 171 2.19 -18.66 12.08
CA TYR A 171 3.16 -17.58 12.07
C TYR A 171 3.49 -17.03 13.47
N GLU A 172 3.08 -17.73 14.56
CA GLU A 172 3.45 -17.39 15.94
C GLU A 172 4.72 -18.08 16.40
#